data_9509591059645aef0932669903b8fdd7
#
_entry.id   9509591059645aef0932669903b8fdd7
#
_cell.length_a   1.000
_cell.length_b   1.000
_cell.length_c   1.000
_cell.angle_alpha   90.00
_cell.angle_beta   90.00
_cell.angle_gamma   90.00
#
_symmetry.space_group_name_H-M   'P 1'
#
loop_
_entity.id
_entity.type
_entity.pdbx_description
1 polymer ?
#
loop_
_entity_poly.entity_id
_entity_poly.type
_entity_poly.pdbx_seq_one_letter_code
_entity_poly.pdbx_strand_id
1 'polypeptide(L)'
;MATRLLELKGVSKAFGGLQVISNLDFHVDEHEIVSVIGPNGAGKTTLFNLVTGVYTPDRGEIMFEGESIVGLPPNRITRKGLARTFQTLRLFLNMTVKENVMAAAYGHTRAGVLRSVLRTPGMRREEREIGELAEEKLAFFGQRLMGYRWNQPAYSLS
;
A
#
# COMPACT_ATOMS: atom_id res chain seq x y z
N MET A 1 -1.62 6.23 -27.50
CA MET A 1 -0.34 5.79 -26.91
C MET A 1 -0.65 5.36 -25.50
N ALA A 2 -0.19 4.17 -25.07
CA ALA A 2 -0.37 3.76 -23.68
C ALA A 2 0.38 4.72 -22.75
N THR A 3 -0.26 5.16 -21.69
CA THR A 3 0.36 6.08 -20.72
C THR A 3 1.18 5.24 -19.75
N ARG A 4 2.47 5.53 -19.58
CA ARG A 4 3.31 4.84 -18.59
C ARG A 4 2.88 5.20 -17.20
N LEU A 5 2.49 4.18 -16.44
CA LEU A 5 2.11 4.34 -15.03
C LEU A 5 3.32 4.24 -14.10
N LEU A 6 4.19 3.25 -14.33
CA LEU A 6 5.42 3.03 -13.57
C LEU A 6 6.59 2.87 -14.53
N GLU A 7 7.70 3.52 -14.28
CA GLU A 7 8.91 3.42 -15.08
C GLU A 7 10.16 3.38 -14.18
N LEU A 8 11.02 2.41 -14.41
CA LEU A 8 12.34 2.27 -13.80
C LEU A 8 13.39 2.44 -14.90
N LYS A 9 14.39 3.27 -14.67
CA LYS A 9 15.49 3.53 -15.60
C LYS A 9 16.83 3.32 -14.93
N GLY A 10 17.60 2.33 -15.41
CA GLY A 10 18.94 2.03 -14.94
C GLY A 10 19.03 1.72 -13.45
N VAL A 11 17.96 1.19 -12.86
CA VAL A 11 17.88 0.98 -11.42
C VAL A 11 18.85 -0.10 -10.97
N SER A 12 19.64 0.24 -9.95
CA SER A 12 20.61 -0.67 -9.34
C SER A 12 20.51 -0.66 -7.84
N LYS A 13 20.71 -1.84 -7.21
CA LYS A 13 20.73 -2.01 -5.76
C LYS A 13 21.69 -3.11 -5.33
N ALA A 14 22.55 -2.78 -4.37
CA ALA A 14 23.45 -3.73 -3.72
C ALA A 14 23.24 -3.75 -2.20
N PHE A 15 23.59 -4.84 -1.57
CA PHE A 15 23.60 -5.01 -0.12
C PHE A 15 24.93 -5.65 0.31
N GLY A 16 25.72 -4.95 1.14
CA GLY A 16 26.99 -5.48 1.63
C GLY A 16 27.93 -5.97 0.52
N GLY A 17 27.96 -5.29 -0.63
CA GLY A 17 28.77 -5.68 -1.80
C GLY A 17 28.10 -6.68 -2.76
N LEU A 18 26.99 -7.31 -2.38
CA LEU A 18 26.21 -8.19 -3.27
C LEU A 18 25.29 -7.34 -4.16
N GLN A 19 25.53 -7.34 -5.46
CA GLN A 19 24.66 -6.71 -6.46
C GLN A 19 23.38 -7.56 -6.63
N VAL A 20 22.23 -7.04 -6.22
CA VAL A 20 20.93 -7.75 -6.29
C VAL A 20 20.13 -7.32 -7.49
N ILE A 21 20.17 -6.05 -7.84
CA ILE A 21 19.57 -5.49 -9.06
C ILE A 21 20.65 -4.67 -9.77
N SER A 22 20.86 -4.91 -11.06
CA SER A 22 21.88 -4.25 -11.86
C SER A 22 21.27 -3.69 -13.13
N ASN A 23 21.31 -2.35 -13.23
CA ASN A 23 20.91 -1.59 -14.43
C ASN A 23 19.55 -2.03 -15.00
N LEU A 24 18.54 -2.16 -14.14
CA LEU A 24 17.21 -2.63 -14.52
C LEU A 24 16.42 -1.49 -15.17
N ASP A 25 15.97 -1.74 -16.40
CA ASP A 25 14.94 -0.98 -17.08
C ASP A 25 13.64 -1.80 -17.06
N PHE A 26 12.55 -1.20 -16.62
CA PHE A 26 11.27 -1.88 -16.46
C PHE A 26 10.15 -0.84 -16.52
N HIS A 27 9.00 -1.21 -17.05
CA HIS A 27 7.83 -0.33 -17.03
C HIS A 27 6.53 -1.13 -16.89
N VAL A 28 5.49 -0.43 -16.47
CA VAL A 28 4.10 -0.88 -16.44
C VAL A 28 3.25 0.25 -17.02
N ASP A 29 2.44 -0.06 -18.02
CA ASP A 29 1.50 0.88 -18.60
C ASP A 29 0.14 0.84 -17.86
N GLU A 30 -0.70 1.86 -18.09
CA GLU A 30 -2.06 1.87 -17.56
C GLU A 30 -2.86 0.65 -18.04
N HIS A 31 -3.65 0.06 -17.16
CA HIS A 31 -4.47 -1.13 -17.43
C HIS A 31 -3.68 -2.40 -17.78
N GLU A 32 -2.38 -2.42 -17.56
CA GLU A 32 -1.53 -3.58 -17.78
C GLU A 32 -1.39 -4.44 -16.52
N ILE A 33 -1.30 -5.76 -16.71
CA ILE A 33 -0.93 -6.73 -15.70
C ILE A 33 0.43 -7.30 -16.02
N VAL A 34 1.43 -7.00 -15.23
CA VAL A 34 2.80 -7.48 -15.43
C VAL A 34 3.18 -8.47 -14.34
N SER A 35 3.80 -9.58 -14.72
CA SER A 35 4.31 -10.59 -13.80
C SER A 35 5.82 -10.61 -13.78
N VAL A 36 6.40 -10.58 -12.57
CA VAL A 36 7.83 -10.73 -12.35
C VAL A 36 8.12 -12.15 -11.89
N ILE A 37 8.77 -12.96 -12.75
CA ILE A 37 9.04 -14.37 -12.53
C ILE A 37 10.55 -14.58 -12.34
N GLY A 38 10.93 -15.53 -11.51
CA GLY A 38 12.32 -15.89 -11.27
C GLY A 38 12.49 -16.77 -10.02
N PRO A 39 13.65 -17.43 -9.85
CA PRO A 39 13.94 -18.27 -8.68
C PRO A 39 13.99 -17.46 -7.38
N ASN A 40 14.07 -18.17 -6.25
CA ASN A 40 14.30 -17.51 -4.96
C ASN A 40 15.69 -16.83 -4.99
N GLY A 41 15.76 -15.60 -4.44
CA GLY A 41 16.99 -14.81 -4.49
C GLY A 41 17.17 -13.97 -5.76
N ALA A 42 16.31 -14.09 -6.79
CA ALA A 42 16.42 -13.30 -8.03
C ALA A 42 16.11 -11.79 -7.89
N GLY A 43 15.98 -11.26 -6.67
CA GLY A 43 15.74 -9.82 -6.46
C GLY A 43 14.28 -9.37 -6.57
N LYS A 44 13.30 -10.25 -6.79
CA LYS A 44 11.88 -9.89 -6.92
C LYS A 44 11.37 -9.05 -5.75
N THR A 45 11.60 -9.52 -4.52
CA THR A 45 11.21 -8.78 -3.30
C THR A 45 11.94 -7.44 -3.19
N THR A 46 13.20 -7.39 -3.61
CA THR A 46 13.99 -6.15 -3.63
C THR A 46 13.40 -5.14 -4.63
N LEU A 47 12.98 -5.59 -5.81
CA LEU A 47 12.29 -4.75 -6.79
C LEU A 47 11.02 -4.13 -6.18
N PHE A 48 10.15 -4.95 -5.57
CA PHE A 48 8.94 -4.45 -4.90
C PHE A 48 9.28 -3.49 -3.74
N ASN A 49 10.33 -3.76 -2.98
CA ASN A 49 10.78 -2.87 -1.90
C ASN A 49 11.29 -1.52 -2.42
N LEU A 50 11.95 -1.49 -3.57
CA LEU A 50 12.39 -0.26 -4.24
C LEU A 50 11.20 0.58 -4.72
N VAL A 51 10.27 -0.05 -5.44
CA VAL A 51 9.07 0.60 -5.98
C VAL A 51 8.15 1.14 -4.87
N THR A 52 8.11 0.47 -3.72
CA THR A 52 7.29 0.90 -2.57
C THR A 52 8.02 1.77 -1.55
N GLY A 53 9.27 2.18 -1.84
CA GLY A 53 10.04 3.10 -1.00
C GLY A 53 10.57 2.51 0.32
N VAL A 54 10.50 1.19 0.47
CA VAL A 54 11.13 0.48 1.61
C VAL A 54 12.65 0.52 1.50
N TYR A 55 13.16 0.45 0.25
CA TYR A 55 14.56 0.66 -0.07
C TYR A 55 14.70 1.82 -1.06
N THR A 56 15.82 2.53 -0.95
CA THR A 56 16.23 3.52 -1.95
C THR A 56 17.20 2.86 -2.92
N PRO A 57 17.06 3.04 -4.24
CA PRO A 57 18.05 2.56 -5.21
C PRO A 57 19.39 3.26 -5.02
N ASP A 58 20.49 2.56 -5.33
CA ASP A 58 21.82 3.14 -5.29
C ASP A 58 22.12 3.96 -6.57
N ARG A 59 21.44 3.58 -7.68
CA ARG A 59 21.50 4.28 -8.97
C ARG A 59 20.17 4.12 -9.71
N GLY A 60 19.94 5.02 -10.67
CA GLY A 60 18.79 5.01 -11.56
C GLY A 60 17.59 5.78 -10.97
N GLU A 61 16.51 5.76 -11.72
CA GLU A 61 15.31 6.52 -11.44
C GLU A 61 14.10 5.59 -11.36
N ILE A 62 13.14 5.95 -10.50
CA ILE A 62 11.84 5.29 -10.41
C ILE A 62 10.79 6.39 -10.51
N MET A 63 9.97 6.32 -11.56
CA MET A 63 8.92 7.29 -11.86
C MET A 63 7.55 6.61 -11.69
N PHE A 64 6.62 7.29 -11.07
CA PHE A 64 5.22 6.89 -10.98
C PHE A 64 4.34 8.05 -11.44
N GLU A 65 3.49 7.82 -12.46
CA GLU A 65 2.69 8.86 -13.13
C GLU A 65 3.52 10.07 -13.58
N GLY A 66 4.74 9.80 -14.10
CA GLY A 66 5.65 10.84 -14.56
C GLY A 66 6.39 11.62 -13.47
N GLU A 67 6.19 11.30 -12.19
CA GLU A 67 6.87 11.93 -11.06
C GLU A 67 7.86 10.97 -10.39
N SER A 68 9.06 11.47 -10.03
CA SER A 68 10.04 10.66 -9.30
C SER A 68 9.52 10.31 -7.89
N ILE A 69 9.64 9.03 -7.54
CA ILE A 69 9.32 8.53 -6.21
C ILE A 69 10.55 8.09 -5.42
N VAL A 70 11.76 8.27 -5.98
CA VAL A 70 13.02 7.94 -5.30
C VAL A 70 13.18 8.78 -4.02
N GLY A 71 13.46 8.10 -2.91
CA GLY A 71 13.64 8.75 -1.60
C GLY A 71 12.34 9.17 -0.91
N LEU A 72 11.19 8.98 -1.53
CA LEU A 72 9.91 9.17 -0.84
C LEU A 72 9.66 8.02 0.15
N PRO A 73 9.17 8.30 1.34
CA PRO A 73 8.79 7.25 2.30
C PRO A 73 7.53 6.50 1.82
N PRO A 74 7.35 5.22 2.22
CA PRO A 74 6.26 4.37 1.77
C PRO A 74 4.86 4.99 1.89
N ASN A 75 4.60 5.72 2.97
CA ASN A 75 3.31 6.37 3.20
C ASN A 75 3.01 7.48 2.17
N ARG A 76 4.02 8.16 1.63
CA ARG A 76 3.82 9.15 0.56
C ARG A 76 3.58 8.47 -0.78
N ILE A 77 4.29 7.38 -1.05
CA ILE A 77 4.10 6.58 -2.27
C ILE A 77 2.69 5.97 -2.30
N THR A 78 2.23 5.43 -1.16
CA THR A 78 0.85 4.90 -1.05
C THR A 78 -0.20 5.99 -1.28
N ARG A 79 0.01 7.22 -0.79
CA ARG A 79 -0.90 8.34 -1.05
C ARG A 79 -0.95 8.78 -2.52
N LYS A 80 0.08 8.48 -3.29
CA LYS A 80 0.07 8.69 -4.75
C LYS A 80 -0.72 7.61 -5.50
N GLY A 81 -1.19 6.55 -4.82
CA GLY A 81 -1.99 5.48 -5.42
C GLY A 81 -1.26 4.15 -5.60
N LEU A 82 0.04 4.08 -5.30
CA LEU A 82 0.80 2.86 -5.44
C LEU A 82 0.71 2.03 -4.15
N ALA A 83 -0.13 1.01 -4.13
CA ALA A 83 -0.35 0.14 -2.99
C ALA A 83 0.34 -1.22 -3.18
N ARG A 84 0.67 -1.88 -2.08
CA ARG A 84 1.23 -3.23 -2.06
C ARG A 84 0.44 -4.13 -1.12
N THR A 85 0.11 -5.33 -1.59
CA THR A 85 -0.38 -6.41 -0.72
C THR A 85 0.80 -7.21 -0.16
N PHE A 86 0.69 -7.64 1.11
CA PHE A 86 1.73 -8.43 1.79
C PHE A 86 1.21 -9.85 2.02
N GLN A 87 2.09 -10.84 1.92
CA GLN A 87 1.76 -12.25 2.22
C GLN A 87 1.32 -12.46 3.67
N THR A 88 1.96 -11.73 4.60
CA THR A 88 1.63 -11.79 6.02
C THR A 88 0.88 -10.52 6.39
N LEU A 89 -0.42 -10.64 6.57
CA LEU A 89 -1.25 -9.57 7.09
C LEU A 89 -0.97 -9.39 8.58
N ARG A 90 -0.61 -8.18 8.99
CA ARG A 90 -0.53 -7.80 10.40
C ARG A 90 -1.80 -7.05 10.76
N LEU A 91 -2.78 -7.81 11.24
CA LEU A 91 -4.02 -7.23 11.74
C LEU A 91 -3.84 -6.73 13.18
N PHE A 92 -4.57 -5.71 13.53
CA PHE A 92 -4.77 -5.29 14.93
C PHE A 92 -5.76 -6.27 15.56
N LEU A 93 -5.26 -7.36 16.14
CA LEU A 93 -6.06 -8.50 16.58
C LEU A 93 -7.15 -8.13 17.59
N ASN A 94 -6.89 -7.14 18.45
CA ASN A 94 -7.83 -6.66 19.48
C ASN A 94 -8.85 -5.63 18.94
N MET A 95 -8.71 -5.18 17.70
CA MET A 95 -9.68 -4.33 17.02
C MET A 95 -10.68 -5.21 16.26
N THR A 96 -11.88 -4.69 16.04
CA THR A 96 -12.88 -5.36 15.22
C THR A 96 -12.43 -5.45 13.75
N VAL A 97 -13.05 -6.32 12.99
CA VAL A 97 -12.81 -6.43 11.54
C VAL A 97 -13.06 -5.10 10.85
N LYS A 98 -14.17 -4.43 11.17
CA LYS A 98 -14.50 -3.11 10.64
C LYS A 98 -13.45 -2.07 10.99
N GLU A 99 -13.00 -1.99 12.24
CA GLU A 99 -11.95 -1.05 12.66
C GLU A 99 -10.61 -1.30 11.96
N ASN A 100 -10.25 -2.56 11.68
CA ASN A 100 -9.07 -2.88 10.87
C ASN A 100 -9.17 -2.32 9.44
N VAL A 101 -10.35 -2.40 8.81
CA VAL A 101 -10.59 -1.83 7.48
C VAL A 101 -10.60 -0.30 7.54
N MET A 102 -11.23 0.28 8.55
CA MET A 102 -11.22 1.72 8.79
C MET A 102 -9.80 2.26 8.99
N ALA A 103 -8.94 1.50 9.70
CA ALA A 103 -7.55 1.89 9.94
C ALA A 103 -6.78 2.13 8.63
N ALA A 104 -7.06 1.38 7.57
CA ALA A 104 -6.45 1.59 6.25
C ALA A 104 -6.88 2.93 5.62
N ALA A 105 -8.11 3.38 5.85
CA ALA A 105 -8.63 4.64 5.31
C ALA A 105 -8.04 5.87 6.00
N TYR A 106 -7.61 5.77 7.26
CA TYR A 106 -7.01 6.90 7.99
C TYR A 106 -5.71 7.42 7.35
N GLY A 107 -5.01 6.63 6.54
CA GLY A 107 -3.87 7.08 5.75
C GLY A 107 -4.20 8.20 4.76
N HIS A 108 -5.46 8.34 4.36
CA HIS A 108 -5.96 9.33 3.41
C HIS A 108 -6.68 10.51 4.08
N THR A 109 -6.87 10.48 5.41
CA THR A 109 -7.56 11.56 6.13
C THR A 109 -6.67 12.78 6.32
N ARG A 110 -7.30 13.95 6.40
CA ARG A 110 -6.64 15.23 6.67
C ARG A 110 -6.66 15.61 8.16
N ALA A 111 -7.24 14.76 9.01
CA ALA A 111 -7.36 15.03 10.44
C ALA A 111 -5.98 14.90 11.12
N GLY A 112 -5.41 16.02 11.51
CA GLY A 112 -4.21 16.05 12.37
C GLY A 112 -4.53 15.60 13.79
N VAL A 113 -3.52 15.20 14.56
CA VAL A 113 -3.62 14.71 15.96
C VAL A 113 -4.46 15.62 16.85
N LEU A 114 -4.35 16.95 16.70
CA LEU A 114 -5.11 17.93 17.47
C LEU A 114 -6.63 17.87 17.23
N ARG A 115 -7.06 17.60 15.98
CA ARG A 115 -8.49 17.46 15.64
C ARG A 115 -9.06 16.14 16.19
N SER A 116 -8.23 15.09 16.24
CA SER A 116 -8.63 13.79 16.79
C SER A 116 -8.91 13.87 18.29
N VAL A 117 -8.14 14.65 19.05
CA VAL A 117 -8.33 14.84 20.49
C VAL A 117 -9.58 15.65 20.80
N LEU A 118 -9.92 16.66 19.99
CA LEU A 118 -11.01 17.60 20.25
C LEU A 118 -12.40 17.08 19.81
N ARG A 119 -12.52 15.88 19.20
CA ARG A 119 -13.79 15.27 18.73
C ARG A 119 -14.73 16.26 18.04
N THR A 120 -14.20 17.07 17.15
CA THR A 120 -14.97 18.11 16.45
C THR A 120 -16.11 17.50 15.62
N PRO A 121 -17.20 18.25 15.34
CA PRO A 121 -18.29 17.77 14.47
C PRO A 121 -17.81 17.31 13.10
N GLY A 122 -16.78 17.96 12.53
CA GLY A 122 -16.15 17.57 11.28
C GLY A 122 -15.48 16.21 11.36
N MET A 123 -14.82 15.89 12.49
CA MET A 123 -14.21 14.59 12.70
C MET A 123 -15.25 13.46 12.81
N ARG A 124 -16.36 13.70 13.50
CA ARG A 124 -17.45 12.72 13.59
C ARG A 124 -18.07 12.42 12.23
N ARG A 125 -18.12 13.39 11.35
CA ARG A 125 -18.57 13.21 9.97
C ARG A 125 -17.57 12.37 9.17
N GLU A 126 -16.29 12.72 9.24
CA GLU A 126 -15.20 11.98 8.57
C GLU A 126 -15.15 10.53 9.06
N GLU A 127 -15.26 10.29 10.37
CA GLU A 127 -15.30 8.94 10.96
C GLU A 127 -16.51 8.12 10.47
N ARG A 128 -17.67 8.76 10.31
CA ARG A 128 -18.86 8.12 9.76
C ARG A 128 -18.66 7.75 8.29
N GLU A 129 -18.15 8.67 7.48
CA GLU A 129 -17.86 8.44 6.06
C GLU A 129 -16.86 7.29 5.87
N ILE A 130 -15.82 7.22 6.71
CA ILE A 130 -14.86 6.11 6.73
C ILE A 130 -15.55 4.81 7.14
N GLY A 131 -16.44 4.85 8.14
CA GLY A 131 -17.22 3.69 8.58
C GLY A 131 -18.13 3.15 7.49
N GLU A 132 -18.83 4.01 6.76
CA GLU A 132 -19.69 3.64 5.63
C GLU A 132 -18.88 3.05 4.47
N LEU A 133 -17.73 3.65 4.14
CA LEU A 133 -16.80 3.12 3.14
C LEU A 133 -16.26 1.73 3.55
N ALA A 134 -15.92 1.55 4.81
CA ALA A 134 -15.46 0.25 5.31
C ALA A 134 -16.55 -0.83 5.18
N GLU A 135 -17.80 -0.49 5.50
CA GLU A 135 -18.95 -1.41 5.33
C GLU A 135 -19.19 -1.76 3.86
N GLU A 136 -19.11 -0.78 2.95
CA GLU A 136 -19.20 -1.02 1.50
C GLU A 136 -18.13 -2.02 1.03
N LYS A 137 -16.88 -1.84 1.46
CA LYS A 137 -15.79 -2.75 1.07
C LYS A 137 -15.92 -4.13 1.71
N LEU A 138 -16.40 -4.21 2.94
CA LEU A 138 -16.67 -5.49 3.62
C LEU A 138 -17.84 -6.24 2.98
N ALA A 139 -18.86 -5.52 2.50
CA ALA A 139 -20.01 -6.12 1.82
C ALA A 139 -19.61 -6.88 0.53
N PHE A 140 -18.50 -6.51 -0.12
CA PHE A 140 -17.97 -7.24 -1.26
C PHE A 140 -17.69 -8.72 -0.97
N PHE A 141 -17.35 -9.06 0.27
CA PHE A 141 -17.08 -10.45 0.67
C PHE A 141 -18.35 -11.29 0.90
N GLY A 142 -19.54 -10.68 0.83
CA GLY A 142 -20.84 -11.34 0.88
C GLY A 142 -20.99 -12.26 2.09
N GLN A 143 -21.46 -13.49 1.85
CA GLN A 143 -21.74 -14.46 2.92
C GLN A 143 -20.51 -14.91 3.71
N ARG A 144 -19.29 -14.80 3.16
CA ARG A 144 -18.06 -15.19 3.86
C ARG A 144 -17.74 -14.27 5.04
N LEU A 145 -18.17 -13.01 4.96
CA LEU A 145 -17.94 -12.01 5.99
C LEU A 145 -19.27 -11.29 6.30
N MET A 146 -20.23 -12.00 6.88
CA MET A 146 -21.55 -11.44 7.19
C MET A 146 -21.46 -10.29 8.20
N GLY A 147 -22.40 -9.35 8.11
CA GLY A 147 -22.39 -8.09 8.87
C GLY A 147 -22.18 -8.21 10.37
N TYR A 148 -22.68 -9.27 11.02
CA TYR A 148 -22.43 -9.50 12.44
C TYR A 148 -20.94 -9.75 12.76
N ARG A 149 -20.16 -10.29 11.81
CA ARG A 149 -18.71 -10.52 11.96
C ARG A 149 -17.89 -9.24 11.90
N TRP A 150 -18.42 -8.17 11.33
CA TRP A 150 -17.71 -6.90 11.24
C TRP A 150 -17.33 -6.30 12.58
N ASN A 151 -18.19 -6.56 13.58
CA ASN A 151 -18.01 -6.09 14.95
C ASN A 151 -17.30 -7.12 15.86
N GLN A 152 -16.89 -8.27 15.31
CA GLN A 152 -16.08 -9.24 16.05
C GLN A 152 -14.60 -8.85 16.01
N PRO A 153 -13.84 -9.13 17.08
CA PRO A 153 -12.39 -8.96 17.07
C PRO A 153 -11.73 -9.75 15.95
N ALA A 154 -10.71 -9.18 15.31
CA ALA A 154 -10.05 -9.80 14.15
C ALA A 154 -9.43 -11.18 14.47
N TYR A 155 -9.02 -11.43 15.71
CA TYR A 155 -8.52 -12.76 16.12
C TYR A 155 -9.56 -13.88 16.01
N SER A 156 -10.84 -13.55 15.93
CA SER A 156 -11.94 -14.54 15.83
C SER A 156 -12.20 -15.04 14.41
N LEU A 157 -11.49 -14.50 13.42
CA LEU A 157 -11.63 -14.85 12.00
C LEU A 157 -10.74 -16.03 11.55
N SER A 158 -10.00 -16.67 12.46
CA SER A 158 -9.13 -17.81 12.17
C SER A 158 -9.91 -19.07 11.83
#